data_50a6a7bc63cc3f25eb3c922eeb831ce5
#
_entry.id   50a6a7bc63cc3f25eb3c922eeb831ce5
#
_cell.length_a   1.000
_cell.length_b   1.000
_cell.length_c   1.000
_cell.angle_alpha   90.00
_cell.angle_beta   90.00
_cell.angle_gamma   90.00
#
_symmetry.space_group_name_H-M   'P 1'
#
loop_
_entity.id
_entity.type
_entity.pdbx_description
1 polymer ?
#
loop_
_entity_poly.entity_id
_entity_poly.type
_entity_poly.pdbx_seq_one_letter_code
_entity_poly.pdbx_strand_id
1 'polypeptide(L)'
;SAASDVYKRQVHMVQKGQKTPLENSGKLTSIKACLGWNVKNPACDVDVSAFLLGSSGKVIGDSWFVFYGQTESPDHSTVFHADGGADREIISVDFTRLDPSVARIVFVLTINEAFEKNLNFGMLEDAYIRIMDPAGTELVSFKMDEYYTNVTSMMIGELYLHNGAWKFNAIGNGVAKDLAGLCGLYGVQVI
;
A
#
# COMPACT_ATOMS: atom_id res chain seq x y z
N SER A 1 9.05 -24.01 15.23
CA SER A 1 8.51 -25.09 14.42
C SER A 1 7.53 -24.53 13.37
N ALA A 2 7.26 -25.28 12.32
CA ALA A 2 6.32 -24.88 11.27
C ALA A 2 4.92 -24.55 11.83
N ALA A 3 4.44 -25.30 12.80
CA ALA A 3 3.16 -25.04 13.46
C ALA A 3 3.15 -23.73 14.23
N SER A 4 4.23 -23.39 14.92
CA SER A 4 4.41 -22.11 15.61
C SER A 4 4.44 -20.93 14.63
N ASP A 5 5.08 -21.12 13.48
CA ASP A 5 5.18 -20.08 12.44
C ASP A 5 3.83 -19.84 11.77
N VAL A 6 3.05 -20.90 11.51
CA VAL A 6 1.68 -20.79 11.00
C VAL A 6 0.78 -20.04 11.98
N TYR A 7 0.86 -20.36 13.27
CA TYR A 7 0.10 -19.68 14.31
C TYR A 7 0.46 -18.18 14.40
N LYS A 8 1.74 -17.84 14.38
CA LYS A 8 2.23 -16.45 14.39
C LYS A 8 1.72 -15.68 13.17
N ARG A 9 1.73 -16.28 11.97
CA ARG A 9 1.16 -15.68 10.77
C ARG A 9 -0.32 -15.40 10.90
N GLN A 10 -1.11 -16.36 11.44
CA GLN A 10 -2.56 -16.19 11.61
C GLN A 10 -2.89 -15.06 12.57
N VAL A 11 -2.10 -14.84 13.63
CA VAL A 11 -2.32 -13.77 14.63
C VAL A 11 -2.14 -12.38 14.01
N HIS A 12 -1.29 -12.22 12.98
CA HIS A 12 -1.02 -10.95 12.32
C HIS A 12 -1.89 -10.70 11.09
N MET A 13 -2.64 -11.68 10.62
CA MET A 13 -3.55 -11.54 9.50
C MET A 13 -4.81 -10.79 9.92
N VAL A 14 -5.17 -9.78 9.13
CA VAL A 14 -6.37 -8.97 9.34
C VAL A 14 -7.35 -9.14 8.21
N GLN A 15 -8.61 -8.81 8.45
CA GLN A 15 -9.68 -8.83 7.46
C GLN A 15 -9.96 -7.44 6.93
N LYS A 16 -10.60 -7.38 5.76
CA LYS A 16 -11.04 -6.13 5.14
C LYS A 16 -11.81 -5.26 6.15
N GLY A 17 -11.40 -4.00 6.23
CA GLY A 17 -11.97 -3.02 7.15
C GLY A 17 -11.38 -3.04 8.56
N GLN A 18 -10.53 -4.00 8.89
CA GLN A 18 -9.92 -4.07 10.22
C GLN A 18 -8.82 -3.03 10.38
N LYS A 19 -8.84 -2.34 11.51
CA LYS A 19 -7.86 -1.34 11.92
C LYS A 19 -6.97 -1.90 13.03
N THR A 20 -5.66 -1.79 12.85
CA THR A 20 -4.69 -2.44 13.76
C THR A 20 -3.60 -1.45 14.16
N PRO A 21 -3.33 -1.28 15.48
CA PRO A 21 -2.16 -0.53 15.94
C PRO A 21 -0.87 -1.21 15.47
N LEU A 22 0.14 -0.40 15.11
CA LEU A 22 1.44 -0.94 14.70
C LEU A 22 2.43 -1.07 15.86
N GLU A 23 2.29 -0.23 16.87
CA GLU A 23 3.18 -0.24 18.02
C GLU A 23 2.75 -1.28 19.05
N ASN A 24 3.69 -2.10 19.50
CA ASN A 24 3.42 -3.11 20.54
C ASN A 24 4.38 -3.05 21.74
N SER A 25 5.55 -2.42 21.65
CA SER A 25 6.52 -2.39 22.75
C SER A 25 7.56 -1.26 22.66
N GLY A 26 7.20 -0.14 22.09
CA GLY A 26 8.11 1.00 21.93
C GLY A 26 7.74 1.84 20.73
N LYS A 27 8.40 2.97 20.57
CA LYS A 27 8.11 3.87 19.47
C LYS A 27 8.64 3.30 18.15
N LEU A 28 7.75 3.02 17.23
CA LEU A 28 8.07 2.58 15.88
C LEU A 28 8.67 3.76 15.08
N THR A 29 9.88 3.62 14.56
CA THR A 29 10.56 4.68 13.82
C THR A 29 10.39 4.55 12.32
N SER A 30 10.22 3.34 11.81
CA SER A 30 10.04 3.09 10.37
C SER A 30 9.31 1.79 10.13
N ILE A 31 8.76 1.65 8.93
CA ILE A 31 8.16 0.39 8.45
C ILE A 31 8.53 0.16 6.99
N LYS A 32 8.32 -1.08 6.54
CA LYS A 32 8.26 -1.44 5.13
C LYS A 32 6.89 -1.99 4.82
N ALA A 33 6.23 -1.38 3.86
CA ALA A 33 5.02 -1.94 3.27
C ALA A 33 5.44 -2.82 2.10
N CYS A 34 5.27 -4.13 2.26
CA CYS A 34 5.66 -5.14 1.28
C CYS A 34 4.42 -5.64 0.56
N LEU A 35 4.38 -5.49 -0.76
CA LEU A 35 3.24 -5.85 -1.58
C LEU A 35 3.62 -6.97 -2.55
N GLY A 36 2.69 -7.90 -2.73
CA GLY A 36 2.86 -9.00 -3.66
C GLY A 36 1.56 -9.37 -4.33
N TRP A 37 1.67 -10.08 -5.44
CA TRP A 37 0.52 -10.56 -6.23
C TRP A 37 0.99 -11.62 -7.20
N ASN A 38 0.02 -12.39 -7.73
CA ASN A 38 0.23 -13.26 -8.87
C ASN A 38 -0.74 -12.86 -9.99
N VAL A 39 -0.36 -13.11 -11.24
CA VAL A 39 -1.17 -12.81 -12.41
C VAL A 39 -1.65 -14.10 -13.06
N LYS A 40 -2.93 -14.16 -13.42
CA LYS A 40 -3.50 -15.25 -14.24
C LYS A 40 -3.32 -14.93 -15.72
N ASN A 41 -3.28 -13.65 -16.07
CA ASN A 41 -3.01 -13.16 -17.41
C ASN A 41 -1.65 -12.46 -17.43
N PRO A 42 -0.65 -12.96 -18.19
CA PRO A 42 0.69 -12.39 -18.20
C PRO A 42 0.77 -10.98 -18.80
N ALA A 43 -0.30 -10.49 -19.46
CA ALA A 43 -0.37 -9.12 -19.93
C ALA A 43 -0.60 -8.11 -18.78
N CYS A 44 -0.98 -8.57 -17.58
CA CYS A 44 -1.16 -7.70 -16.43
C CYS A 44 0.20 -7.26 -15.89
N ASP A 45 0.48 -5.97 -16.04
CA ASP A 45 1.61 -5.28 -15.43
C ASP A 45 1.07 -4.45 -14.26
N VAL A 46 1.38 -4.88 -13.03
CA VAL A 46 0.85 -4.27 -11.81
C VAL A 46 1.92 -3.43 -11.15
N ASP A 47 1.57 -2.22 -10.78
CA ASP A 47 2.44 -1.26 -10.11
C ASP A 47 1.88 -0.87 -8.75
N VAL A 48 2.79 -0.58 -7.82
CA VAL A 48 2.46 -0.05 -6.50
C VAL A 48 2.66 1.46 -6.50
N SER A 49 1.73 2.17 -5.86
CA SER A 49 1.88 3.58 -5.56
C SER A 49 1.47 3.88 -4.12
N ALA A 50 1.99 4.98 -3.58
CA ALA A 50 1.62 5.50 -2.27
C ALA A 50 1.29 6.98 -2.38
N PHE A 51 0.14 7.38 -1.84
CA PHE A 51 -0.30 8.77 -1.77
C PHE A 51 -0.18 9.25 -0.33
N LEU A 52 0.59 10.32 -0.12
CA LEU A 52 0.76 10.93 1.20
C LEU A 52 -0.25 12.07 1.36
N LEU A 53 -1.24 11.83 2.20
CA LEU A 53 -2.41 12.69 2.32
C LEU A 53 -2.39 13.49 3.62
N GLY A 54 -2.86 14.73 3.53
CA GLY A 54 -3.14 15.54 4.70
C GLY A 54 -4.49 15.20 5.34
N SER A 55 -4.90 15.98 6.32
CA SER A 55 -6.19 15.81 7.02
C SER A 55 -7.42 15.97 6.12
N SER A 56 -7.25 16.65 4.97
CA SER A 56 -8.31 16.82 3.96
C SER A 56 -8.60 15.55 3.16
N GLY A 57 -7.74 14.52 3.24
CA GLY A 57 -7.82 13.33 2.40
C GLY A 57 -7.22 13.52 1.01
N LYS A 58 -6.52 14.63 0.79
CA LYS A 58 -5.81 14.97 -0.45
C LYS A 58 -4.33 15.03 -0.18
N VAL A 59 -3.50 14.86 -1.24
CA VAL A 59 -2.05 15.06 -1.12
C VAL A 59 -1.74 16.47 -0.61
N ILE A 60 -0.66 16.58 0.15
CA ILE A 60 -0.22 17.88 0.67
C ILE A 60 0.53 18.73 -0.38
N GLY A 61 0.80 18.14 -1.53
CA GLY A 61 1.39 18.76 -2.72
C GLY A 61 1.48 17.74 -3.85
N ASP A 62 1.62 18.18 -5.09
CA ASP A 62 1.62 17.30 -6.27
C ASP A 62 2.75 16.28 -6.28
N SER A 63 3.87 16.58 -5.60
CA SER A 63 5.02 15.67 -5.47
C SER A 63 4.87 14.64 -4.34
N TRP A 64 3.77 14.68 -3.58
CA TRP A 64 3.52 13.80 -2.43
C TRP A 64 2.82 12.50 -2.82
N PHE A 65 3.35 11.89 -3.85
CA PHE A 65 2.89 10.66 -4.45
C PHE A 65 4.12 9.88 -4.93
N VAL A 66 4.26 8.64 -4.51
CA VAL A 66 5.45 7.80 -4.73
C VAL A 66 5.08 6.59 -5.57
N PHE A 67 5.84 6.33 -6.63
CA PHE A 67 5.69 5.21 -7.56
C PHE A 67 7.01 5.04 -8.34
N TYR A 68 7.05 4.13 -9.33
CA TYR A 68 8.27 3.87 -10.09
C TYR A 68 8.83 5.11 -10.81
N GLY A 69 7.98 6.05 -11.21
CA GLY A 69 8.38 7.30 -11.90
C GLY A 69 8.81 8.41 -10.95
N GLN A 70 8.52 8.29 -9.66
CA GLN A 70 8.91 9.22 -8.60
C GLN A 70 9.12 8.42 -7.32
N THR A 71 10.34 7.94 -7.13
CA THR A 71 10.65 6.90 -6.14
C THR A 71 10.78 7.41 -4.70
N GLU A 72 10.74 8.72 -4.49
CA GLU A 72 10.96 9.30 -3.16
C GLU A 72 10.07 10.53 -2.94
N SER A 73 9.47 10.63 -1.75
CA SER A 73 8.69 11.79 -1.36
C SER A 73 9.59 13.01 -1.09
N PRO A 74 9.04 14.25 -1.15
CA PRO A 74 9.84 15.47 -0.97
C PRO A 74 10.56 15.56 0.38
N ASP A 75 10.01 14.97 1.45
CA ASP A 75 10.63 14.91 2.78
C ASP A 75 11.59 13.73 2.95
N HIS A 76 11.78 12.91 1.92
CA HIS A 76 12.61 11.70 1.92
C HIS A 76 12.14 10.60 2.89
N SER A 77 10.91 10.70 3.40
CA SER A 77 10.37 9.70 4.33
C SER A 77 9.92 8.41 3.65
N THR A 78 9.37 8.52 2.44
CA THR A 78 8.67 7.44 1.75
C THR A 78 9.40 7.13 0.44
N VAL A 79 9.84 5.88 0.31
CA VAL A 79 10.71 5.45 -0.80
C VAL A 79 10.17 4.17 -1.43
N PHE A 80 10.07 4.17 -2.76
CA PHE A 80 9.69 3.01 -3.56
C PHE A 80 10.91 2.17 -3.91
N HIS A 81 10.78 0.85 -3.79
CA HIS A 81 11.78 -0.15 -4.16
C HIS A 81 11.14 -1.17 -5.11
N ALA A 82 11.65 -1.25 -6.34
CA ALA A 82 11.12 -2.13 -7.38
C ALA A 82 11.44 -3.61 -7.15
N ASP A 83 12.53 -3.90 -6.44
CA ASP A 83 12.94 -5.27 -6.13
C ASP A 83 12.63 -5.58 -4.67
N GLY A 84 11.52 -6.27 -4.46
CA GLY A 84 11.06 -6.68 -3.14
C GLY A 84 11.48 -8.09 -2.72
N GLY A 85 12.30 -8.78 -3.48
CA GLY A 85 12.67 -10.16 -3.20
C GLY A 85 11.48 -11.10 -3.32
N ALA A 86 11.09 -11.75 -2.21
CA ALA A 86 9.91 -12.62 -2.16
C ALA A 86 8.60 -11.84 -2.34
N ASP A 87 8.56 -10.57 -1.96
CA ASP A 87 7.51 -9.62 -2.30
C ASP A 87 7.84 -9.00 -3.66
N ARG A 88 6.85 -8.41 -4.33
CA ARG A 88 7.05 -7.79 -5.64
C ARG A 88 7.67 -6.41 -5.55
N GLU A 89 7.06 -5.55 -4.75
CA GLU A 89 7.49 -4.16 -4.56
C GLU A 89 7.36 -3.76 -3.09
N ILE A 90 8.22 -2.85 -2.66
CA ILE A 90 8.26 -2.38 -1.28
C ILE A 90 8.20 -0.85 -1.26
N ILE A 91 7.40 -0.31 -0.35
CA ILE A 91 7.44 1.10 0.01
C ILE A 91 7.88 1.20 1.46
N SER A 92 9.04 1.81 1.69
CA SER A 92 9.54 2.09 3.04
C SER A 92 9.06 3.46 3.51
N VAL A 93 8.76 3.58 4.79
CA VAL A 93 8.35 4.84 5.42
C VAL A 93 9.18 5.07 6.68
N ASP A 94 9.90 6.18 6.73
CA ASP A 94 10.63 6.64 7.91
C ASP A 94 9.79 7.73 8.60
N PHE A 95 9.17 7.38 9.71
CA PHE A 95 8.31 8.29 10.45
C PHE A 95 9.07 9.47 11.06
N THR A 96 10.39 9.34 11.26
CA THR A 96 11.21 10.43 11.81
C THR A 96 11.42 11.56 10.82
N ARG A 97 11.26 11.30 9.52
CA ARG A 97 11.38 12.27 8.43
C ARG A 97 10.04 12.76 7.90
N LEU A 98 8.96 12.10 8.31
CA LEU A 98 7.65 12.36 7.75
C LEU A 98 7.16 13.76 8.11
N ASP A 99 6.71 14.52 7.09
CA ASP A 99 6.14 15.85 7.28
C ASP A 99 4.94 15.76 8.26
N PRO A 100 4.90 16.64 9.28
CA PRO A 100 3.83 16.58 10.29
C PRO A 100 2.42 16.80 9.75
N SER A 101 2.28 17.37 8.55
CA SER A 101 0.96 17.56 7.91
C SER A 101 0.44 16.29 7.23
N VAL A 102 1.27 15.26 7.09
CA VAL A 102 0.80 13.95 6.56
C VAL A 102 0.04 13.21 7.64
N ALA A 103 -1.24 12.94 7.37
CA ALA A 103 -2.13 12.24 8.28
C ALA A 103 -2.41 10.81 7.83
N ARG A 104 -2.13 10.50 6.55
CA ARG A 104 -2.50 9.22 5.93
C ARG A 104 -1.56 8.89 4.78
N ILE A 105 -1.22 7.61 4.62
CA ILE A 105 -0.48 7.11 3.46
C ILE A 105 -1.27 5.93 2.89
N VAL A 106 -1.80 6.07 1.68
CA VAL A 106 -2.63 5.06 1.02
C VAL A 106 -1.78 4.29 0.02
N PHE A 107 -1.78 2.96 0.13
CA PHE A 107 -1.09 2.06 -0.79
C PHE A 107 -2.06 1.51 -1.82
N VAL A 108 -1.68 1.57 -3.09
CA VAL A 108 -2.55 1.24 -4.22
C VAL A 108 -1.83 0.30 -5.17
N LEU A 109 -2.55 -0.73 -5.63
CA LEU A 109 -2.16 -1.58 -6.76
C LEU A 109 -2.91 -1.11 -8.01
N THR A 110 -2.21 -0.90 -9.11
CA THR A 110 -2.81 -0.47 -10.39
C THR A 110 -2.31 -1.36 -11.51
N ILE A 111 -3.23 -1.84 -12.36
CA ILE A 111 -2.89 -2.54 -13.60
C ILE A 111 -2.61 -1.49 -14.66
N ASN A 112 -1.36 -1.45 -15.15
CA ASN A 112 -0.94 -0.52 -16.19
C ASN A 112 -1.69 -0.78 -17.51
N GLU A 113 -2.15 0.28 -18.17
CA GLU A 113 -2.88 0.21 -19.45
C GLU A 113 -4.11 -0.72 -19.40
N ALA A 114 -4.78 -0.80 -18.26
CA ALA A 114 -5.89 -1.73 -18.07
C ALA A 114 -7.06 -1.47 -19.02
N PHE A 115 -7.40 -0.21 -19.28
CA PHE A 115 -8.51 0.12 -20.18
C PHE A 115 -8.16 -0.18 -21.64
N GLU A 116 -6.96 0.17 -22.07
CA GLU A 116 -6.48 -0.04 -23.45
C GLU A 116 -6.38 -1.53 -23.79
N LYS A 117 -6.02 -2.35 -22.83
CA LYS A 117 -5.78 -3.79 -23.00
C LYS A 117 -6.91 -4.67 -22.45
N ASN A 118 -7.98 -4.08 -21.96
CA ASN A 118 -9.13 -4.79 -21.33
C ASN A 118 -8.69 -5.72 -20.19
N LEU A 119 -7.83 -5.22 -19.31
CA LEU A 119 -7.34 -5.94 -18.14
C LEU A 119 -8.10 -5.51 -16.89
N ASN A 120 -8.21 -6.41 -15.91
CA ASN A 120 -8.92 -6.15 -14.66
C ASN A 120 -8.42 -7.05 -13.53
N PHE A 121 -8.85 -6.77 -12.31
CA PHE A 121 -8.43 -7.52 -11.12
C PHE A 121 -8.93 -8.96 -11.07
N GLY A 122 -9.95 -9.32 -11.86
CA GLY A 122 -10.31 -10.73 -12.05
C GLY A 122 -9.17 -11.57 -12.64
N MET A 123 -8.15 -10.95 -13.21
CA MET A 123 -6.96 -11.57 -13.79
C MET A 123 -5.79 -11.67 -12.82
N LEU A 124 -5.96 -11.26 -11.57
CA LEU A 124 -4.97 -11.36 -10.50
C LEU A 124 -5.39 -12.39 -9.45
N GLU A 125 -4.43 -12.82 -8.67
CA GLU A 125 -4.64 -13.67 -7.49
C GLU A 125 -3.55 -13.41 -6.46
N ASP A 126 -3.78 -13.85 -5.22
CA ASP A 126 -2.81 -13.78 -4.12
C ASP A 126 -2.24 -12.39 -3.86
N ALA A 127 -3.03 -11.33 -4.09
CA ALA A 127 -2.62 -9.96 -3.80
C ALA A 127 -2.66 -9.69 -2.30
N TYR A 128 -1.58 -9.12 -1.78
CA TYR A 128 -1.45 -8.83 -0.35
C TYR A 128 -0.62 -7.58 -0.09
N ILE A 129 -0.79 -7.05 1.11
CA ILE A 129 0.11 -6.07 1.72
C ILE A 129 0.47 -6.58 3.12
N ARG A 130 1.75 -6.47 3.49
CA ARG A 130 2.21 -6.73 4.84
C ARG A 130 3.12 -5.61 5.31
N ILE A 131 3.00 -5.27 6.57
CA ILE A 131 3.78 -4.21 7.20
C ILE A 131 4.83 -4.86 8.08
N MET A 132 6.10 -4.52 7.80
CA MET A 132 7.26 -5.04 8.51
C MET A 132 7.90 -3.93 9.35
N ASP A 133 8.39 -4.28 10.52
CA ASP A 133 9.20 -3.36 11.32
C ASP A 133 10.67 -3.35 10.84
N PRO A 134 11.54 -2.46 11.39
CA PRO A 134 12.96 -2.42 10.99
C PRO A 134 13.73 -3.70 11.26
N ALA A 135 13.31 -4.52 12.22
CA ALA A 135 13.94 -5.79 12.54
C ALA A 135 13.50 -6.93 11.61
N GLY A 136 12.57 -6.67 10.69
CA GLY A 136 12.02 -7.68 9.79
C GLY A 136 10.89 -8.50 10.38
N THR A 137 10.29 -8.04 11.48
CA THR A 137 9.11 -8.68 12.08
C THR A 137 7.85 -8.19 11.36
N GLU A 138 7.00 -9.13 10.97
CA GLU A 138 5.69 -8.82 10.38
C GLU A 138 4.74 -8.33 11.48
N LEU A 139 4.28 -7.08 11.36
CA LEU A 139 3.36 -6.46 12.32
C LEU A 139 1.91 -6.77 11.98
N VAL A 140 1.58 -6.76 10.70
CA VAL A 140 0.23 -7.01 10.19
C VAL A 140 0.33 -7.43 8.73
N SER A 141 -0.60 -8.28 8.29
CA SER A 141 -0.77 -8.61 6.88
C SER A 141 -2.24 -8.67 6.49
N PHE A 142 -2.52 -8.26 5.27
CA PHE A 142 -3.84 -8.32 4.67
C PHE A 142 -3.74 -8.92 3.28
N LYS A 143 -4.46 -10.03 3.07
CA LYS A 143 -4.58 -10.70 1.78
C LYS A 143 -5.96 -10.46 1.21
N MET A 144 -6.03 -10.02 -0.06
CA MET A 144 -7.31 -9.90 -0.75
C MET A 144 -7.91 -11.28 -1.01
N ASP A 145 -9.22 -11.39 -0.85
CA ASP A 145 -10.00 -12.61 -1.13
C ASP A 145 -11.07 -12.40 -2.20
N GLU A 146 -11.30 -11.16 -2.63
CA GLU A 146 -12.29 -10.80 -3.63
C GLU A 146 -11.63 -10.09 -4.82
N TYR A 147 -11.89 -10.60 -6.03
CA TYR A 147 -11.31 -10.11 -7.28
C TYR A 147 -12.42 -9.84 -8.31
N TYR A 148 -12.58 -8.58 -8.68
CA TYR A 148 -13.70 -8.15 -9.54
C TYR A 148 -13.24 -7.76 -10.94
N THR A 149 -14.06 -8.08 -11.94
CA THR A 149 -13.79 -7.79 -13.36
C THR A 149 -14.01 -6.32 -13.72
N ASN A 150 -14.63 -5.53 -12.85
CA ASN A 150 -14.84 -4.10 -13.07
C ASN A 150 -13.81 -3.22 -12.30
N VAL A 151 -12.79 -3.83 -11.73
CA VAL A 151 -11.76 -3.13 -10.95
C VAL A 151 -10.44 -3.12 -11.71
N THR A 152 -9.81 -1.95 -11.82
CA THR A 152 -8.52 -1.75 -12.46
C THR A 152 -7.45 -1.19 -11.50
N SER A 153 -7.88 -0.64 -10.37
CA SER A 153 -7.00 -0.22 -9.27
C SER A 153 -7.62 -0.60 -7.93
N MET A 154 -6.76 -0.89 -6.96
CA MET A 154 -7.16 -1.36 -5.63
C MET A 154 -6.43 -0.54 -4.56
N MET A 155 -7.19 0.22 -3.77
CA MET A 155 -6.67 0.78 -2.52
C MET A 155 -6.63 -0.36 -1.51
N ILE A 156 -5.47 -0.99 -1.36
CA ILE A 156 -5.35 -2.22 -0.59
C ILE A 156 -5.24 -1.97 0.90
N GLY A 157 -4.56 -0.91 1.30
CA GLY A 157 -4.38 -0.57 2.71
C GLY A 157 -3.88 0.84 2.90
N GLU A 158 -3.91 1.31 4.14
CA GLU A 158 -3.39 2.63 4.50
C GLU A 158 -2.76 2.63 5.89
N LEU A 159 -1.76 3.49 6.06
CA LEU A 159 -1.30 3.95 7.36
C LEU A 159 -2.05 5.23 7.69
N TYR A 160 -2.52 5.38 8.92
CA TYR A 160 -3.16 6.62 9.37
C TYR A 160 -2.76 6.97 10.80
N LEU A 161 -2.68 8.27 11.05
CA LEU A 161 -2.32 8.80 12.35
C LEU A 161 -3.59 8.95 13.20
N HIS A 162 -3.59 8.34 14.38
CA HIS A 162 -4.70 8.42 15.33
C HIS A 162 -4.17 8.59 16.75
N ASN A 163 -4.52 9.69 17.41
CA ASN A 163 -4.08 10.00 18.75
C ASN A 163 -2.56 9.93 18.92
N GLY A 164 -1.82 10.45 17.93
CA GLY A 164 -0.35 10.48 17.95
C GLY A 164 0.34 9.15 17.62
N ALA A 165 -0.41 8.10 17.29
CA ALA A 165 0.13 6.79 16.93
C ALA A 165 -0.30 6.37 15.52
N TRP A 166 0.59 5.71 14.78
CA TRP A 166 0.29 5.19 13.46
C TRP A 166 -0.41 3.83 13.56
N LYS A 167 -1.46 3.68 12.77
CA LYS A 167 -2.25 2.46 12.66
C LYS A 167 -2.34 2.02 11.20
N PHE A 168 -2.64 0.75 10.98
CA PHE A 168 -2.93 0.20 9.67
C PHE A 168 -4.42 -0.10 9.52
N ASN A 169 -4.98 0.26 8.37
CA ASN A 169 -6.34 -0.07 7.97
C ASN A 169 -6.31 -0.93 6.70
N ALA A 170 -6.89 -2.13 6.76
CA ALA A 170 -7.05 -3.02 5.61
C ALA A 170 -8.24 -2.53 4.78
N ILE A 171 -8.00 -1.69 3.76
CA ILE A 171 -9.07 -1.05 2.99
C ILE A 171 -9.74 -2.03 2.03
N GLY A 172 -9.01 -2.57 1.08
CA GLY A 172 -9.53 -3.51 0.10
C GLY A 172 -10.60 -2.94 -0.83
N ASN A 173 -10.54 -1.66 -1.19
CA ASN A 173 -11.50 -1.01 -2.09
C ASN A 173 -11.00 -0.97 -3.52
N GLY A 174 -11.73 -1.61 -4.42
CA GLY A 174 -11.48 -1.57 -5.87
C GLY A 174 -12.22 -0.44 -6.56
N VAL A 175 -11.56 0.16 -7.56
CA VAL A 175 -12.16 1.21 -8.39
C VAL A 175 -11.83 0.96 -9.86
N ALA A 176 -12.71 1.47 -10.74
CA ALA A 176 -12.51 1.45 -12.19
C ALA A 176 -11.78 2.75 -12.62
N LYS A 177 -10.54 2.90 -12.13
CA LYS A 177 -9.69 4.06 -12.43
C LYS A 177 -8.28 3.58 -12.75
N ASP A 178 -7.61 4.31 -13.67
CA ASP A 178 -6.18 4.19 -13.89
C ASP A 178 -5.40 5.08 -12.91
N LEU A 179 -4.09 5.11 -13.03
CA LEU A 179 -3.25 5.92 -12.14
C LEU A 179 -3.57 7.41 -12.25
N ALA A 180 -3.82 7.92 -13.46
CA ALA A 180 -4.22 9.31 -13.67
C ALA A 180 -5.55 9.63 -12.97
N GLY A 181 -6.52 8.73 -13.03
CA GLY A 181 -7.80 8.87 -12.33
C GLY A 181 -7.62 8.88 -10.81
N LEU A 182 -6.73 8.07 -10.26
CA LEU A 182 -6.38 8.08 -8.84
C LEU A 182 -5.69 9.39 -8.43
N CYS A 183 -4.78 9.89 -9.26
CA CYS A 183 -4.15 11.19 -9.05
C CYS A 183 -5.22 12.30 -8.94
N GLY A 184 -6.22 12.29 -9.81
CA GLY A 184 -7.36 13.21 -9.72
C GLY A 184 -8.14 13.05 -8.43
N LEU A 185 -8.40 11.81 -8.00
CA LEU A 185 -9.12 11.51 -6.76
C LEU A 185 -8.38 12.07 -5.53
N TYR A 186 -7.05 11.96 -5.50
CA TYR A 186 -6.23 12.39 -4.37
C TYR A 186 -5.67 13.81 -4.52
N GLY A 187 -6.05 14.53 -5.57
CA GLY A 187 -5.69 15.94 -5.75
C GLY A 187 -4.30 16.18 -6.33
N VAL A 188 -3.68 15.18 -6.96
CA VAL A 188 -2.43 15.36 -7.72
C VAL A 188 -2.78 15.94 -9.08
N GLN A 189 -2.18 17.09 -9.41
CA GLN A 189 -2.32 17.66 -10.76
C GLN A 189 -1.32 16.99 -11.69
N VAL A 190 -1.86 16.33 -12.72
CA VAL A 190 -1.07 15.72 -13.79
C VAL A 190 -1.02 16.70 -14.94
N ILE A 191 0.19 17.16 -15.24
CA ILE A 191 0.44 18.08 -16.36
C ILE A 191 0.72 17.30 -17.64
#